data_da895003fa0b8d57e24533b6078b0cbc
#
_entry.id   da895003fa0b8d57e24533b6078b0cbc
#
_cell.length_a   1.000
_cell.length_b   1.000
_cell.length_c   1.000
_cell.angle_alpha   90.00
_cell.angle_beta   90.00
_cell.angle_gamma   90.00
#
_symmetry.space_group_name_H-M   'P 1'
#
loop_
_entity.id
_entity.type
_entity.pdbx_description
1 polymer ?
#
loop_
_entity_poly.entity_id
_entity_poly.type
_entity_poly.pdbx_seq_one_letter_code
_entity_poly.pdbx_strand_id
1 'polypeptide(L)'
;NLMNHYVGMQYIPDTIPEFKIFPVAIGIMVVLGVIIGFLGNHKLFLAWFVLMCILGTAGMYDFYLWEYDYGHNLSPKAIMNFKNPDGSVMGFQPPLFGSKVILNFTAHSYPRTGAYFLFVGMMLTLAAFFVGRKEKKA
;
A
#
# COMPACT_ATOMS: atom_id res chain seq x y z
N ASN A 1 20.73 2.52 -0.15
CA ASN A 1 21.24 3.42 0.91
C ASN A 1 22.36 4.38 0.43
N LEU A 2 23.24 3.99 -0.48
CA LEU A 2 24.27 4.87 -1.02
C LEU A 2 23.66 6.10 -1.73
N MET A 3 22.69 5.87 -2.60
CA MET A 3 21.96 6.96 -3.30
C MET A 3 21.24 7.89 -2.32
N ASN A 4 20.62 7.31 -1.28
CA ASN A 4 19.94 8.10 -0.24
C ASN A 4 20.88 9.09 0.44
N HIS A 5 22.12 8.67 0.70
CA HIS A 5 23.13 9.54 1.30
C HIS A 5 23.46 10.77 0.44
N TYR A 6 23.53 10.62 -0.89
CA TYR A 6 23.83 11.73 -1.80
C TYR A 6 22.74 12.78 -1.83
N VAL A 7 21.47 12.38 -1.81
CA VAL A 7 20.32 13.30 -1.84
C VAL A 7 19.81 13.69 -0.45
N GLY A 8 20.43 13.17 0.61
CA GLY A 8 20.08 13.49 1.99
C GLY A 8 18.87 12.74 2.53
N MET A 9 18.35 11.74 1.82
CA MET A 9 17.30 10.87 2.34
C MET A 9 17.80 10.04 3.51
N GLN A 10 16.91 9.68 4.41
CA GLN A 10 17.23 8.82 5.54
C GLN A 10 17.74 7.44 5.08
N TYR A 11 18.53 6.81 5.95
CA TYR A 11 19.00 5.46 5.75
C TYR A 11 17.83 4.47 5.90
N ILE A 12 17.62 3.61 4.91
CA ILE A 12 16.61 2.55 5.01
C ILE A 12 17.13 1.50 5.97
N PRO A 13 16.47 1.23 7.11
CA PRO A 13 16.92 0.26 8.09
C PRO A 13 16.91 -1.16 7.49
N ASP A 14 17.83 -2.01 7.97
CA ASP A 14 17.94 -3.40 7.50
C ASP A 14 16.72 -4.26 7.89
N THR A 15 16.01 -3.84 8.94
CA THR A 15 14.80 -4.52 9.40
C THR A 15 13.63 -3.54 9.44
N ILE A 16 12.67 -3.76 8.55
CA ILE A 16 11.42 -3.01 8.48
C ILE A 16 10.34 -3.88 9.13
N PRO A 17 9.68 -3.42 10.23
CA PRO A 17 8.67 -4.21 10.96
C PRO A 17 7.54 -4.70 10.06
N GLU A 18 7.12 -3.89 9.11
CA GLU A 18 6.04 -4.16 8.14
C GLU A 18 6.33 -5.41 7.31
N PHE A 19 7.58 -5.67 6.94
CA PHE A 19 7.98 -6.87 6.19
C PHE A 19 7.81 -8.17 6.99
N LYS A 20 7.73 -8.08 8.31
CA LYS A 20 7.42 -9.22 9.18
C LYS A 20 5.92 -9.33 9.46
N ILE A 21 5.24 -8.21 9.63
CA ILE A 21 3.83 -8.15 10.02
C ILE A 21 2.91 -8.46 8.83
N PHE A 22 3.15 -7.86 7.66
CA PHE A 22 2.29 -8.02 6.50
C PHE A 22 2.14 -9.45 6.00
N PRO A 23 3.20 -10.27 5.87
CA PRO A 23 3.04 -11.67 5.47
C PRO A 23 2.16 -12.48 6.42
N VAL A 24 2.27 -12.21 7.72
CA VAL A 24 1.46 -12.88 8.75
C VAL A 24 0.01 -12.43 8.65
N ALA A 25 -0.25 -11.13 8.53
CA ALA A 25 -1.59 -10.57 8.37
C ALA A 25 -2.27 -11.11 7.09
N ILE A 26 -1.55 -11.14 5.98
CA ILE A 26 -2.04 -11.71 4.70
C ILE A 26 -2.34 -13.20 4.87
N GLY A 27 -1.47 -13.97 5.52
CA GLY A 27 -1.69 -15.39 5.81
C GLY A 27 -2.96 -15.64 6.62
N ILE A 28 -3.18 -14.85 7.66
CA ILE A 28 -4.40 -14.90 8.47
C ILE A 28 -5.63 -14.59 7.61
N MET A 29 -5.58 -13.55 6.77
CA MET A 29 -6.69 -13.16 5.91
C MET A 29 -7.01 -14.23 4.86
N VAL A 30 -6.01 -14.92 4.32
CA VAL A 30 -6.20 -16.05 3.40
C VAL A 30 -6.93 -17.19 4.12
N VAL A 31 -6.48 -17.59 5.30
CA VAL A 31 -7.10 -18.66 6.09
C VAL A 31 -8.55 -18.30 6.44
N LEU A 32 -8.80 -17.08 6.91
CA LEU A 32 -10.15 -16.60 7.20
C LEU A 32 -11.04 -16.60 5.95
N GLY A 33 -10.52 -16.17 4.81
CA GLY A 33 -11.25 -16.16 3.54
C GLY A 33 -11.67 -17.56 3.11
N VAL A 34 -10.78 -18.56 3.25
CA VAL A 34 -11.07 -19.97 2.95
C VAL A 34 -12.14 -20.51 3.90
N ILE A 35 -12.04 -20.27 5.20
CA ILE A 35 -13.04 -20.70 6.19
C ILE A 35 -14.41 -20.06 5.88
N ILE A 36 -14.46 -18.79 5.59
CA ILE A 36 -15.70 -18.07 5.22
C ILE A 36 -16.30 -18.63 3.94
N GLY A 37 -15.46 -19.00 2.96
CA GLY A 37 -15.88 -19.66 1.74
C GLY A 37 -16.61 -20.97 2.00
N PHE A 38 -16.09 -21.81 2.91
CA PHE A 38 -16.74 -23.07 3.30
C PHE A 38 -18.03 -22.87 4.11
N LEU A 39 -18.08 -21.83 4.96
CA LEU A 39 -19.28 -21.53 5.77
C LEU A 39 -20.44 -21.01 4.92
N GLY A 40 -20.18 -20.40 3.77
CA GLY A 40 -21.19 -19.91 2.83
C GLY A 40 -22.12 -18.82 3.35
N ASN A 41 -21.78 -18.16 4.46
CA ASN A 41 -22.61 -17.13 5.07
C ASN A 41 -22.38 -15.76 4.43
N HIS A 42 -23.43 -15.23 3.76
CA HIS A 42 -23.35 -13.95 3.07
C HIS A 42 -22.89 -12.76 3.96
N LYS A 43 -23.26 -12.74 5.23
CA LYS A 43 -22.83 -11.67 6.16
C LYS A 43 -21.32 -11.73 6.42
N LEU A 44 -20.75 -12.93 6.48
CA LEU A 44 -19.32 -13.12 6.68
C LEU A 44 -18.53 -12.69 5.43
N PHE A 45 -19.08 -12.91 4.22
CA PHE A 45 -18.46 -12.37 3.00
C PHE A 45 -18.37 -10.84 3.03
N LEU A 46 -19.44 -10.16 3.47
CA LEU A 46 -19.40 -8.71 3.62
C LEU A 46 -18.41 -8.26 4.68
N ALA A 47 -18.40 -8.91 5.84
CA ALA A 47 -17.47 -8.58 6.93
C ALA A 47 -16.01 -8.73 6.49
N TRP A 48 -15.68 -9.82 5.77
CA TRP A 48 -14.34 -10.05 5.24
C TRP A 48 -13.97 -8.99 4.19
N PHE A 49 -14.89 -8.67 3.26
CA PHE A 49 -14.68 -7.61 2.27
C PHE A 49 -14.37 -6.26 2.94
N VAL A 50 -15.16 -5.86 3.94
CA VAL A 50 -14.95 -4.60 4.68
C VAL A 50 -13.61 -4.61 5.41
N LEU A 51 -13.26 -5.75 6.05
CA LEU A 51 -11.97 -5.89 6.71
C LEU A 51 -10.80 -5.76 5.72
N MET A 52 -10.90 -6.36 4.54
CA MET A 52 -9.90 -6.22 3.48
C MET A 52 -9.77 -4.76 2.99
N CYS A 53 -10.89 -4.04 2.86
CA CYS A 53 -10.86 -2.62 2.53
C CYS A 53 -10.13 -1.79 3.59
N ILE A 54 -10.41 -2.06 4.87
CA ILE A 54 -9.75 -1.37 6.00
C ILE A 54 -8.24 -1.65 5.99
N LEU A 55 -7.84 -2.92 5.89
CA LEU A 55 -6.43 -3.31 5.87
C LEU A 55 -5.69 -2.75 4.65
N GLY A 56 -6.32 -2.79 3.47
CA GLY A 56 -5.75 -2.23 2.24
C GLY A 56 -5.56 -0.71 2.34
N THR A 57 -6.55 0.00 2.87
CA THR A 57 -6.46 1.45 3.08
C THR A 57 -5.39 1.80 4.12
N ALA A 58 -5.32 1.06 5.22
CA ALA A 58 -4.31 1.25 6.25
C ALA A 58 -2.89 1.02 5.69
N GLY A 59 -2.69 -0.06 4.91
CA GLY A 59 -1.40 -0.34 4.28
C GLY A 59 -1.00 0.71 3.24
N MET A 60 -1.94 1.24 2.45
CA MET A 60 -1.67 2.32 1.50
C MET A 60 -1.36 3.64 2.22
N TYR A 61 -2.01 3.90 3.35
CA TYR A 61 -1.72 5.08 4.17
C TYR A 61 -0.34 5.01 4.82
N ASP A 62 0.02 3.85 5.37
CA ASP A 62 1.34 3.58 5.93
C ASP A 62 2.43 3.75 4.86
N PHE A 63 2.23 3.19 3.68
CA PHE A 63 3.15 3.35 2.56
C PHE A 63 3.30 4.83 2.14
N TYR A 64 2.19 5.60 2.10
CA TYR A 64 2.24 7.03 1.84
C TYR A 64 3.05 7.79 2.90
N LEU A 65 2.92 7.46 4.18
CA LEU A 65 3.69 8.08 5.25
C LEU A 65 5.19 7.82 5.10
N TRP A 66 5.57 6.59 4.71
CA TRP A 66 6.94 6.24 4.39
C TRP A 66 7.49 7.05 3.21
N GLU A 67 6.77 7.12 2.11
CA GLU A 67 7.16 7.92 0.94
C GLU A 67 7.29 9.40 1.30
N TYR A 68 6.37 9.92 2.11
CA TYR A 68 6.40 11.31 2.55
C TYR A 68 7.63 11.60 3.42
N ASP A 69 7.86 10.78 4.44
CA ASP A 69 8.98 10.97 5.37
C ASP A 69 10.33 10.87 4.63
N TYR A 70 10.53 9.83 3.85
CA TYR A 70 11.77 9.68 3.07
C TYR A 70 11.95 10.76 2.01
N GLY A 71 10.88 11.25 1.42
CA GLY A 71 10.92 12.26 0.37
C GLY A 71 11.09 13.70 0.86
N HIS A 72 10.74 14.02 2.11
CA HIS A 72 10.74 15.38 2.62
C HIS A 72 11.70 15.62 3.80
N ASN A 73 11.96 14.60 4.60
CA ASN A 73 12.87 14.72 5.75
C ASN A 73 14.33 14.53 5.32
N LEU A 74 14.82 15.53 4.58
CA LEU A 74 16.14 15.49 3.97
C LEU A 74 17.19 16.11 4.87
N SER A 75 18.39 15.51 4.91
CA SER A 75 19.53 16.06 5.65
C SER A 75 20.06 17.35 5.01
N PRO A 76 20.22 18.42 5.76
CA PRO A 76 20.83 19.66 5.25
C PRO A 76 22.31 19.48 4.87
N LYS A 77 22.93 18.38 5.30
CA LYS A 77 24.33 18.04 5.01
C LYS A 77 24.47 17.17 3.76
N ALA A 78 23.41 16.99 2.96
CA ALA A 78 23.45 16.23 1.73
C ALA A 78 24.49 16.81 0.76
N ILE A 79 25.14 15.91 0.01
CA ILE A 79 26.11 16.29 -1.04
C ILE A 79 25.39 17.05 -2.16
N MET A 80 24.18 16.58 -2.54
CA MET A 80 23.29 17.25 -3.48
C MET A 80 22.12 17.88 -2.73
N ASN A 81 22.13 19.19 -2.59
CA ASN A 81 21.08 19.92 -1.89
C ASN A 81 20.33 20.78 -2.91
N PHE A 82 19.27 20.24 -3.47
CA PHE A 82 18.43 20.94 -4.44
C PHE A 82 17.41 21.81 -3.72
N LYS A 83 17.21 23.02 -4.22
CA LYS A 83 16.23 23.96 -3.69
C LYS A 83 15.19 24.30 -4.73
N ASN A 84 13.97 24.47 -4.29
CA ASN A 84 12.89 25.04 -5.09
C ASN A 84 13.16 26.55 -5.35
N PRO A 85 12.48 27.18 -6.31
CA PRO A 85 12.60 28.61 -6.59
C PRO A 85 12.26 29.51 -5.39
N ASP A 86 11.47 29.01 -4.44
CA ASP A 86 11.12 29.69 -3.19
C ASP A 86 12.16 29.54 -2.07
N GLY A 87 13.27 28.83 -2.34
CA GLY A 87 14.35 28.58 -1.38
C GLY A 87 14.13 27.37 -0.45
N SER A 88 12.98 26.73 -0.48
CA SER A 88 12.70 25.49 0.25
C SER A 88 13.50 24.30 -0.30
N VAL A 89 13.77 23.29 0.55
CA VAL A 89 14.44 22.07 0.09
C VAL A 89 13.52 21.29 -0.84
N MET A 90 14.03 20.87 -2.00
CA MET A 90 13.26 20.09 -2.96
C MET A 90 13.02 18.68 -2.42
N GLY A 91 11.75 18.29 -2.28
CA GLY A 91 11.38 16.93 -1.89
C GLY A 91 11.47 15.93 -3.05
N PHE A 92 11.84 14.69 -2.71
CA PHE A 92 12.01 13.59 -3.67
C PHE A 92 10.93 12.51 -3.55
N GLN A 93 9.76 12.86 -2.98
CA GLN A 93 8.68 11.90 -2.81
C GLN A 93 8.21 11.36 -4.17
N PRO A 94 8.24 10.02 -4.39
CA PRO A 94 7.64 9.39 -5.55
C PRO A 94 6.11 9.51 -5.51
N PRO A 95 5.40 9.27 -6.63
CA PRO A 95 3.94 9.29 -6.61
C PRO A 95 3.41 8.00 -6.01
N LEU A 96 2.40 8.07 -5.14
CA LEU A 96 1.69 6.90 -4.62
C LEU A 96 1.03 6.09 -5.76
N PHE A 97 0.55 6.80 -6.79
CA PHE A 97 -0.01 6.21 -7.99
C PHE A 97 0.30 7.10 -9.20
N GLY A 98 0.69 6.48 -10.32
CA GLY A 98 0.99 7.19 -11.55
C GLY A 98 2.48 7.40 -11.81
N SER A 99 2.82 8.52 -12.45
CA SER A 99 4.20 8.86 -12.82
C SER A 99 4.53 10.28 -12.39
N LYS A 100 5.74 10.47 -11.87
CA LYS A 100 6.28 11.79 -11.50
C LYS A 100 7.73 11.91 -11.95
N VAL A 101 8.05 13.04 -12.57
CA VAL A 101 9.43 13.38 -12.88
C VAL A 101 10.10 13.94 -11.63
N ILE A 102 11.24 13.36 -11.26
CA ILE A 102 12.05 13.75 -10.11
C ILE A 102 13.47 13.98 -10.64
N LEU A 103 13.89 15.24 -10.72
CA LEU A 103 15.15 15.64 -11.33
C LEU A 103 15.26 15.16 -12.78
N ASN A 104 16.16 14.20 -13.05
CA ASN A 104 16.46 13.63 -14.37
C ASN A 104 15.91 12.22 -14.58
N PHE A 105 15.08 11.70 -13.67
CA PHE A 105 14.44 10.39 -13.81
C PHE A 105 12.93 10.49 -13.58
N THR A 106 12.20 9.51 -14.09
CA THR A 106 10.75 9.39 -13.88
C THR A 106 10.46 8.21 -12.96
N ALA A 107 9.84 8.50 -11.83
CA ALA A 107 9.33 7.47 -10.93
C ALA A 107 7.95 7.01 -11.40
N HIS A 108 7.74 5.70 -11.50
CA HIS A 108 6.48 5.08 -11.87
C HIS A 108 5.98 4.20 -10.74
N SER A 109 4.74 4.42 -10.30
CA SER A 109 4.05 3.62 -9.30
C SER A 109 2.72 3.13 -9.86
N TYR A 110 2.66 1.85 -10.22
CA TYR A 110 1.46 1.22 -10.75
C TYR A 110 1.24 -0.16 -10.11
N PRO A 111 -0.04 -0.54 -9.87
CA PRO A 111 -0.35 -1.87 -9.36
C PRO A 111 0.18 -2.95 -10.31
N ARG A 112 0.72 -4.00 -9.73
CA ARG A 112 1.20 -5.19 -10.44
C ARG A 112 0.17 -6.31 -10.32
N THR A 113 0.45 -7.43 -10.96
CA THR A 113 -0.42 -8.61 -11.06
C THR A 113 -1.06 -9.02 -9.73
N GLY A 114 -0.32 -8.98 -8.61
CA GLY A 114 -0.86 -9.28 -7.28
C GLY A 114 -2.01 -8.38 -6.86
N ALA A 115 -1.92 -7.08 -7.15
CA ALA A 115 -2.99 -6.13 -6.83
C ALA A 115 -4.27 -6.41 -7.64
N TYR A 116 -4.13 -6.82 -8.90
CA TYR A 116 -5.29 -7.21 -9.73
C TYR A 116 -5.96 -8.48 -9.20
N PHE A 117 -5.20 -9.51 -8.81
CA PHE A 117 -5.77 -10.71 -8.19
C PHE A 117 -6.49 -10.40 -6.88
N LEU A 118 -5.90 -9.54 -6.04
CA LEU A 118 -6.53 -9.09 -4.80
C LEU A 118 -7.85 -8.38 -5.09
N PHE A 119 -7.87 -7.45 -6.03
CA PHE A 119 -9.07 -6.70 -6.41
C PHE A 119 -10.17 -7.64 -6.95
N VAL A 120 -9.83 -8.56 -7.85
CA VAL A 120 -10.78 -9.54 -8.38
C VAL A 120 -11.34 -10.42 -7.26
N GLY A 121 -10.50 -10.92 -6.35
CA GLY A 121 -10.94 -11.71 -5.19
C GLY A 121 -11.90 -10.94 -4.28
N MET A 122 -11.61 -9.67 -4.02
CA MET A 122 -12.50 -8.80 -3.25
C MET A 122 -13.84 -8.59 -3.96
N MET A 123 -13.85 -8.37 -5.28
CA MET A 123 -15.09 -8.23 -6.06
C MET A 123 -15.93 -9.51 -6.06
N LEU A 124 -15.31 -10.68 -6.18
CA LEU A 124 -16.00 -11.96 -6.09
C LEU A 124 -16.63 -12.16 -4.71
N THR A 125 -15.94 -11.78 -3.64
CA THR A 125 -16.46 -11.85 -2.27
C THR A 125 -17.68 -10.93 -2.09
N LEU A 126 -17.61 -9.72 -2.64
CA LEU A 126 -18.74 -8.78 -2.62
C LEU A 126 -19.92 -9.31 -3.44
N ALA A 127 -19.68 -9.91 -4.60
CA ALA A 127 -20.71 -10.58 -5.42
C ALA A 127 -21.37 -11.73 -4.65
N ALA A 128 -20.59 -12.56 -3.96
CA ALA A 128 -21.10 -13.66 -3.13
C ALA A 128 -22.04 -13.15 -2.01
N PHE A 129 -21.73 -12.00 -1.41
CA PHE A 129 -22.65 -11.35 -0.47
C PHE A 129 -24.00 -11.03 -1.11
N PHE A 130 -24.02 -10.41 -2.29
CA PHE A 130 -25.28 -10.03 -2.94
C PHE A 130 -26.11 -11.24 -3.38
N VAL A 131 -25.47 -12.30 -3.89
CA VAL A 131 -26.15 -13.54 -4.29
C VAL A 131 -26.77 -14.22 -3.06
N GLY A 132 -25.99 -14.49 -2.02
CA GLY A 132 -26.50 -15.16 -0.82
C GLY A 132 -27.54 -14.34 -0.05
N ARG A 133 -27.56 -13.01 -0.21
CA ARG A 133 -28.64 -12.17 0.33
C ARG A 133 -29.95 -12.34 -0.43
N LYS A 134 -29.90 -12.56 -1.73
CA LYS A 134 -31.11 -12.80 -2.55
C LYS A 134 -31.75 -14.15 -2.24
N GLU A 135 -30.95 -15.21 -2.16
CA GLU A 135 -31.43 -16.56 -1.85
C GLU A 135 -32.14 -16.65 -0.49
N LYS A 136 -31.69 -15.87 0.50
CA LYS A 136 -32.31 -15.84 1.82
C LYS A 136 -33.63 -15.06 1.88
N LYS A 137 -33.97 -14.29 0.82
CA LYS A 137 -35.24 -13.53 0.72
C LYS A 137 -36.29 -14.22 -0.14
N ALA A 138 -35.87 -15.21 -0.93
CA ALA A 138 -36.76 -16.10 -1.69
C ALA A 138 -37.21 -17.30 -0.83
#